data_4bde0774cbca70eeaae48e383dd8330d
#
_entry.id   4bde0774cbca70eeaae48e383dd8330d
#
_cell.length_a   1.000
_cell.length_b   1.000
_cell.length_c   1.000
_cell.angle_alpha   90.00
_cell.angle_beta   90.00
_cell.angle_gamma   90.00
#
_symmetry.space_group_name_H-M   'P 1'
#
loop_
_entity.id
_entity.type
_entity.pdbx_description
1 polymer ?
#
loop_
_entity_poly.entity_id
_entity_poly.type
_entity_poly.pdbx_seq_one_letter_code
_entity_poly.pdbx_strand_id
1 'polypeptide(L)' 'MRNNIPMATEKQVSYALALMRRAGFRTDWMSSEHKALGALMRERSGRVVDWLSGMDRQRISELIDDLKSRTE' A
#
# COMPACT_ATOMS: atom_id res chain seq x y z
N MET A 1 8.06 -6.88 -27.41
CA MET A 1 7.11 -6.20 -26.71
C MET A 1 7.38 -6.17 -25.25
N ARG A 2 7.27 -5.08 -24.70
CA ARG A 2 7.54 -5.07 -23.35
C ARG A 2 6.27 -4.99 -22.57
N ASN A 3 6.33 -5.44 -21.40
CA ASN A 3 5.19 -5.36 -20.54
C ASN A 3 5.26 -4.09 -19.77
N ASN A 4 4.35 -3.22 -20.07
CA ASN A 4 4.22 -2.01 -19.30
C ASN A 4 3.22 -2.25 -18.22
N ILE A 5 3.66 -2.77 -17.10
CA ILE A 5 2.77 -2.95 -15.97
C ILE A 5 2.51 -1.57 -15.39
N PRO A 6 1.26 -1.10 -15.41
CA PRO A 6 0.98 0.24 -14.89
C PRO A 6 1.25 0.31 -13.41
N MET A 7 1.99 1.33 -13.02
CA MET A 7 2.27 1.56 -11.61
C MET A 7 1.08 2.23 -10.93
N ALA A 8 1.07 2.13 -9.61
CA ALA A 8 0.02 2.77 -8.82
C ALA A 8 -0.06 4.26 -9.14
N THR A 9 -1.29 4.76 -9.27
CA THR A 9 -1.50 6.18 -9.51
C THR A 9 -1.41 6.95 -8.21
N GLU A 10 -1.23 8.28 -8.32
CA GLU A 10 -1.22 9.13 -7.14
C GLU A 10 -2.53 9.03 -6.37
N LYS A 11 -3.64 8.91 -7.10
CA LYS A 11 -4.93 8.77 -6.45
C LYS A 11 -5.03 7.48 -5.66
N GLN A 12 -4.51 6.39 -6.23
CA GLN A 12 -4.51 5.12 -5.54
C GLN A 12 -3.63 5.18 -4.28
N VAL A 13 -2.45 5.78 -4.39
CA VAL A 13 -1.56 5.91 -3.25
C VAL A 13 -2.22 6.75 -2.15
N SER A 14 -2.79 7.89 -2.53
CA SER A 14 -3.46 8.76 -1.56
C SER A 14 -4.63 8.06 -0.88
N TYR A 15 -5.40 7.32 -1.66
CA TYR A 15 -6.55 6.60 -1.13
C TYR A 15 -6.11 5.51 -0.16
N ALA A 16 -5.06 4.77 -0.55
CA ALA A 16 -4.54 3.73 0.32
C ALA A 16 -4.02 4.31 1.64
N LEU A 17 -3.33 5.45 1.57
CA LEU A 17 -2.84 6.10 2.79
C LEU A 17 -4.00 6.51 3.70
N ALA A 18 -5.06 7.07 3.13
CA ALA A 18 -6.21 7.48 3.91
C ALA A 18 -6.86 6.28 4.59
N LEU A 19 -6.98 5.16 3.86
CA LEU A 19 -7.57 3.96 4.42
C LEU A 19 -6.68 3.36 5.49
N MET A 20 -5.35 3.38 5.29
CA MET A 20 -4.43 2.88 6.30
C MET A 20 -4.56 3.67 7.59
N ARG A 21 -4.69 4.99 7.48
CA ARG A 21 -4.89 5.82 8.66
C ARG A 21 -6.18 5.45 9.39
N ARG A 22 -7.25 5.25 8.63
CA ARG A 22 -8.53 4.89 9.23
C ARG A 22 -8.48 3.51 9.89
N ALA A 23 -7.70 2.62 9.33
CA ALA A 23 -7.55 1.27 9.88
C ALA A 23 -6.56 1.20 11.05
N GLY A 24 -5.89 2.31 11.36
CA GLY A 24 -4.97 2.36 12.49
C GLY A 24 -3.54 2.01 12.14
N PHE A 25 -3.20 1.93 10.87
CA PHE A 25 -1.82 1.65 10.46
C PHE A 25 -1.03 2.95 10.33
N ARG A 26 0.28 2.84 10.53
CA ARG A 26 1.16 3.96 10.33
C ARG A 26 1.21 4.33 8.85
N THR A 27 1.31 5.63 8.58
CA THR A 27 1.39 6.13 7.22
C THR A 27 2.69 6.87 6.95
N ASP A 28 3.62 6.86 7.93
CA ASP A 28 4.92 7.51 7.77
C ASP A 28 6.00 6.49 7.40
N TRP A 29 6.41 5.66 8.34
CA TRP A 29 7.48 4.69 8.13
C TRP A 29 6.95 3.28 8.12
N MET A 30 7.57 2.43 7.30
CA MET A 30 7.23 1.02 7.30
C MET A 30 7.67 0.38 8.62
N SER A 31 6.89 -0.58 9.07
CA SER A 31 7.18 -1.30 10.30
C SER A 31 6.60 -2.70 10.22
N SER A 32 6.78 -3.48 11.26
CA SER A 32 6.32 -4.86 11.27
C SER A 32 4.79 -4.97 11.19
N GLU A 33 4.07 -3.94 11.59
CA GLU A 33 2.60 -3.99 11.51
C GLU A 33 2.11 -4.10 10.08
N HIS A 34 2.89 -3.63 9.12
CA HIS A 34 2.51 -3.68 7.71
C HIS A 34 2.55 -5.09 7.15
N LYS A 35 3.06 -6.05 7.90
CA LYS A 35 3.00 -7.44 7.52
C LYS A 35 1.55 -7.88 7.29
N ALA A 36 0.62 -7.35 8.07
CA ALA A 36 -0.79 -7.67 7.92
C ALA A 36 -1.33 -7.26 6.56
N LEU A 37 -0.66 -6.33 5.89
CA LEU A 37 -1.05 -5.85 4.57
C LEU A 37 -0.20 -6.47 3.46
N GLY A 38 0.56 -7.51 3.78
CA GLY A 38 1.34 -8.23 2.79
C GLY A 38 2.74 -7.68 2.55
N ALA A 39 3.23 -6.79 3.42
CA ALA A 39 4.58 -6.27 3.27
C ALA A 39 5.60 -7.35 3.58
N LEU A 40 6.52 -7.59 2.67
CA LEU A 40 7.59 -8.53 2.88
C LEU A 40 8.59 -7.95 3.89
N MET A 41 9.37 -8.84 4.51
CA MET A 41 10.33 -8.38 5.50
C MET A 41 11.25 -7.30 4.95
N ARG A 42 11.74 -7.47 3.73
CA ARG A 42 12.62 -6.50 3.10
C ARG A 42 11.92 -5.19 2.75
N GLU A 43 10.59 -5.18 2.78
CA GLU A 43 9.81 -4.00 2.46
C GLU A 43 9.44 -3.20 3.70
N ARG A 44 9.79 -3.69 4.89
CA ARG A 44 9.36 -3.05 6.13
C ARG A 44 10.34 -1.98 6.60
N SER A 45 11.01 -1.34 5.66
CA SER A 45 11.87 -0.21 5.96
C SER A 45 11.58 0.88 4.95
N GLY A 46 11.89 2.12 5.32
CA GLY A 46 11.62 3.25 4.47
C GLY A 46 10.25 3.82 4.71
N ARG A 47 9.78 4.59 3.76
CA ARG A 47 8.51 5.30 3.88
C ARG A 47 7.37 4.49 3.30
N VAL A 48 6.20 4.60 3.95
CA VAL A 48 5.00 3.93 3.46
C VAL A 48 4.64 4.42 2.07
N VAL A 49 4.77 5.72 1.81
CA VAL A 49 4.42 6.26 0.50
C VAL A 49 5.31 5.65 -0.60
N ASP A 50 6.58 5.41 -0.30
CA ASP A 50 7.48 4.79 -1.28
C ASP A 50 7.08 3.35 -1.56
N TRP A 51 6.69 2.62 -0.51
CA TRP A 51 6.23 1.25 -0.65
C TRP A 51 5.00 1.19 -1.54
N LEU A 52 4.02 2.06 -1.29
CA LEU A 52 2.79 2.09 -2.08
C LEU A 52 3.06 2.51 -3.51
N SER A 53 3.91 3.50 -3.71
CA SER A 53 4.22 4.00 -5.05
C SER A 53 4.95 2.95 -5.89
N GLY A 54 5.63 2.03 -5.25
CA GLY A 54 6.33 0.96 -5.96
C GLY A 54 5.46 -0.21 -6.35
N MET A 55 4.20 -0.22 -5.95
CA MET A 55 3.27 -1.28 -6.33
C MET A 55 2.71 -1.04 -7.70
N ASP A 56 2.33 -2.13 -8.40
CA ASP A 56 1.55 -1.96 -9.62
C ASP A 56 0.09 -1.71 -9.25
N ARG A 57 -0.71 -1.36 -10.24
CA ARG A 57 -2.12 -1.01 -10.01
C ARG A 57 -2.91 -2.17 -9.44
N GLN A 58 -2.61 -3.36 -9.89
CA GLN A 58 -3.35 -4.52 -9.43
C GLN A 58 -3.07 -4.77 -7.96
N ARG A 59 -1.79 -4.72 -7.56
CA ARG A 59 -1.42 -4.97 -6.17
C ARG A 59 -2.01 -3.93 -5.24
N ILE A 60 -1.92 -2.65 -5.62
CA ILE A 60 -2.46 -1.61 -4.75
C ILE A 60 -3.98 -1.63 -4.70
N SER A 61 -4.62 -2.07 -5.79
CA SER A 61 -6.07 -2.23 -5.81
C SER A 61 -6.50 -3.31 -4.82
N GLU A 62 -5.76 -4.42 -4.78
CA GLU A 62 -6.05 -5.49 -3.83
C GLU A 62 -5.83 -5.01 -2.40
N LEU A 63 -4.78 -4.23 -2.19
CA LEU A 63 -4.52 -3.66 -0.88
C LEU A 63 -5.65 -2.72 -0.45
N ILE A 64 -6.11 -1.89 -1.36
CA ILE A 64 -7.21 -0.98 -1.10
C ILE A 64 -8.47 -1.76 -0.72
N ASP A 65 -8.77 -2.83 -1.45
CA ASP A 65 -9.93 -3.66 -1.14
C ASP A 65 -9.81 -4.27 0.26
N ASP A 66 -8.64 -4.75 0.61
CA ASP A 66 -8.40 -5.30 1.93
C ASP A 66 -8.59 -4.23 3.02
N LEU A 67 -8.05 -3.04 2.78
CA LEU A 67 -8.18 -1.95 3.73
C LEU A 67 -9.62 -1.51 3.88
N LYS A 68 -10.37 -1.46 2.78
CA LYS A 68 -11.79 -1.12 2.85
C LYS A 68 -12.55 -2.12 3.71
N SER A 69 -12.22 -3.39 3.55
CA SER A 69 -12.84 -4.42 4.35
C SER A 69 -12.55 -4.22 5.84
N ARG A 70 -11.34 -3.76 6.16
CA ARG A 70 -10.96 -3.55 7.55
C ARG A 70 -11.58 -2.30 8.16
N THR A 71 -11.98 -1.35 7.32
CA THR A 71 -12.51 -0.07 7.82
C THR A 71 -14.03 0.01 7.77
N GLU A 72 -14.68 -0.99 7.26
CA GLU A 72 -16.14 -1.03 7.20
C GLU A 72 -16.78 -1.58 8.46
#